data_46daa1a4591c7904992e8de9e47bae88
#
_entry.id   46daa1a4591c7904992e8de9e47bae88
#
_cell.length_a   1.000
_cell.length_b   1.000
_cell.length_c   1.000
_cell.angle_alpha   90.00
_cell.angle_beta   90.00
_cell.angle_gamma   90.00
#
_symmetry.space_group_name_H-M   'P 1'
#
loop_
_entity.id
_entity.type
_entity.pdbx_description
1 polymer ?
#
loop_
_entity_poly.entity_id
_entity_poly.type
_entity_poly.pdbx_seq_one_letter_code
_entity_poly.pdbx_strand_id
1 'polypeptide(L)'
;MMTAKENFLELLKPDGQPERQLRQYEALYMCLNDPANTYLRGNRKRGTVSVDRWGTTISFPEDAPGPMPVTEDGLAVCPDVTCWRETVHAPDLAAHCADGWEACRQQARAACGEERLLAGFMGTGIFEQCHFLMGFENTLTGLYEHPQEMHDLIEYILEYRLAYVKLLIDGLRPDVIFSHDDWGTKDALFMKPEMWRAFFKEPYRRFYGYIRSRGCIAIHHADSYLAPIVEDMAEIGIQVWQGVLPENDIPALQRRLHGRLVLMGGMGAAIDRADTSPEEIRAYAGRVLADCCPQGHFIPSITYGLPGAVYPHVDACINGAIDAYNAELHVPRFDVPPVPRRVLARPAAGAAAEKTADTGEGVLGRACIGTVRGDMHDIGKNLVKIMMEGSGIEVVDLGVDVSPEQFVETALRQDCGIIACSSLLTTTMSEMRRVVALAEERGIRDRVKIFVGGAPISQSFCDEIGADVYTEDAAAAARAAAAALRAEKR
;
A
#
# COMPACT_ATOMS: atom_id res chain seq x y z
N MET A 1 2.57 13.92 34.76
CA MET A 1 3.06 13.34 33.49
C MET A 1 1.85 12.72 32.81
N MET A 2 1.57 13.11 31.57
CA MET A 2 0.46 12.58 30.78
C MET A 2 0.59 11.09 30.56
N THR A 3 -0.52 10.35 30.64
CA THR A 3 -0.61 8.96 30.23
C THR A 3 -0.43 8.83 28.72
N ALA A 4 -0.25 7.61 28.20
CA ALA A 4 -0.17 7.38 26.76
C ALA A 4 -1.43 7.85 26.05
N LYS A 5 -2.60 7.58 26.64
CA LYS A 5 -3.91 8.04 26.15
C LYS A 5 -4.00 9.56 26.07
N GLU A 6 -3.59 10.27 27.11
CA GLU A 6 -3.63 11.73 27.15
C GLU A 6 -2.67 12.36 26.12
N ASN A 7 -1.45 11.84 25.98
CA ASN A 7 -0.52 12.26 24.93
C ASN A 7 -1.08 12.03 23.53
N PHE A 8 -1.76 10.89 23.29
CA PHE A 8 -2.41 10.63 22.01
C PHE A 8 -3.52 11.64 21.71
N LEU A 9 -4.36 11.94 22.71
CA LEU A 9 -5.44 12.90 22.55
C LEU A 9 -4.93 14.33 22.33
N GLU A 10 -3.78 14.69 22.92
CA GLU A 10 -3.11 15.97 22.64
C GLU A 10 -2.63 16.06 21.19
N LEU A 11 -2.08 14.98 20.61
CA LEU A 11 -1.65 14.96 19.21
C LEU A 11 -2.80 15.23 18.23
N LEU A 12 -4.05 14.93 18.60
CA LEU A 12 -5.22 15.17 17.73
C LEU A 12 -5.69 16.63 17.70
N LYS A 13 -5.18 17.46 18.61
CA LYS A 13 -5.53 18.89 18.66
C LYS A 13 -4.55 19.68 17.79
N PRO A 14 -4.99 20.62 16.95
CA PRO A 14 -4.07 21.40 16.10
C PRO A 14 -2.95 22.09 16.88
N ASP A 15 -3.26 22.62 18.08
CA ASP A 15 -2.31 23.30 18.97
C ASP A 15 -1.93 22.41 20.17
N GLY A 16 -2.09 21.10 20.05
CA GLY A 16 -1.84 20.17 21.13
C GLY A 16 -0.34 20.09 21.52
N GLN A 17 -0.09 19.92 22.81
CA GLN A 17 1.25 19.90 23.39
C GLN A 17 1.46 18.57 24.13
N PRO A 18 1.76 17.46 23.41
CA PRO A 18 2.09 16.22 24.07
C PRO A 18 3.38 16.35 24.88
N GLU A 19 3.41 15.77 26.07
CA GLU A 19 4.60 15.85 26.96
C GLU A 19 5.78 15.01 26.45
N ARG A 20 5.50 13.97 25.65
CA ARG A 20 6.51 13.05 25.10
C ARG A 20 6.05 12.40 23.80
N GLN A 21 6.99 11.81 23.08
CA GLN A 21 6.68 10.92 21.98
C GLN A 21 6.11 9.60 22.49
N LEU A 22 5.09 9.09 21.79
CA LEU A 22 4.52 7.77 22.05
C LEU A 22 5.39 6.68 21.45
N ARG A 23 5.49 5.53 22.12
CA ARG A 23 5.95 4.29 21.50
C ARG A 23 4.87 3.79 20.52
N GLN A 24 5.28 2.89 19.64
CA GLN A 24 4.37 2.22 18.69
C GLN A 24 3.14 1.67 19.42
N TYR A 25 1.96 1.98 18.94
CA TYR A 25 0.68 1.48 19.50
C TYR A 25 0.49 1.59 21.03
N GLU A 26 1.38 2.28 21.74
CA GLU A 26 1.35 2.37 23.21
C GLU A 26 -0.01 2.84 23.74
N ALA A 27 -0.61 3.81 23.06
CA ALA A 27 -1.90 4.38 23.44
C ALA A 27 -3.11 3.57 22.98
N LEU A 28 -2.92 2.48 22.22
CA LEU A 28 -4.00 1.73 21.59
C LEU A 28 -4.06 0.29 22.08
N TYR A 29 -5.27 -0.22 22.30
CA TYR A 29 -5.55 -1.65 22.42
C TYR A 29 -6.42 -2.07 21.24
N MET A 30 -5.89 -2.94 20.37
CA MET A 30 -6.57 -3.40 19.16
C MET A 30 -7.45 -4.61 19.48
N CYS A 31 -8.78 -4.46 19.34
CA CYS A 31 -9.71 -5.59 19.39
C CYS A 31 -9.85 -6.20 17.99
N LEU A 32 -9.27 -7.38 17.79
CA LEU A 32 -9.24 -8.09 16.50
C LEU A 32 -10.21 -9.26 16.43
N ASN A 33 -10.86 -9.59 17.52
CA ASN A 33 -11.70 -10.78 17.70
C ASN A 33 -13.14 -10.45 18.11
N ASP A 34 -13.63 -9.27 17.70
CA ASP A 34 -15.05 -8.97 17.82
C ASP A 34 -15.90 -9.92 16.95
N PRO A 35 -17.20 -10.07 17.27
CA PRO A 35 -18.07 -11.02 16.58
C PRO A 35 -18.10 -10.83 15.05
N ALA A 36 -18.14 -9.59 14.56
CA ALA A 36 -18.21 -9.31 13.12
C ALA A 36 -16.88 -9.64 12.41
N ASN A 37 -15.75 -9.20 12.96
CA ASN A 37 -14.44 -9.50 12.42
C ASN A 37 -14.17 -11.02 12.43
N THR A 38 -14.52 -11.70 13.51
CA THR A 38 -14.40 -13.16 13.62
C THR A 38 -15.23 -13.88 12.55
N TYR A 39 -16.46 -13.45 12.32
CA TYR A 39 -17.34 -14.00 11.30
C TYR A 39 -16.77 -13.79 9.89
N LEU A 40 -16.33 -12.55 9.57
CA LEU A 40 -15.84 -12.19 8.25
C LEU A 40 -14.51 -12.87 7.90
N ARG A 41 -13.59 -12.92 8.86
CA ARG A 41 -12.27 -13.54 8.64
C ARG A 41 -12.36 -15.05 8.50
N GLY A 42 -13.34 -15.67 9.12
CA GLY A 42 -13.49 -17.13 9.13
C GLY A 42 -12.22 -17.83 9.62
N ASN A 43 -11.89 -18.97 9.02
CA ASN A 43 -10.82 -19.84 9.47
C ASN A 43 -9.52 -19.64 8.65
N ARG A 44 -9.09 -18.39 8.42
CA ARG A 44 -7.86 -18.07 7.67
C ARG A 44 -6.63 -18.57 8.42
N LYS A 45 -5.90 -19.51 7.85
CA LYS A 45 -4.65 -20.05 8.40
C LYS A 45 -3.55 -19.95 7.36
N ARG A 46 -2.30 -19.72 7.82
CA ARG A 46 -1.13 -19.81 6.95
C ARG A 46 -1.06 -21.17 6.25
N GLY A 47 -0.56 -21.21 5.03
CA GLY A 47 -0.49 -22.41 4.20
C GLY A 47 -1.84 -22.89 3.65
N THR A 48 -2.92 -22.09 3.74
CA THR A 48 -4.27 -22.50 3.27
C THR A 48 -4.86 -21.54 2.24
N VAL A 49 -5.75 -22.11 1.43
CA VAL A 49 -6.67 -21.37 0.58
C VAL A 49 -8.07 -21.54 1.12
N SER A 50 -8.86 -20.47 1.19
CA SER A 50 -10.23 -20.48 1.71
C SER A 50 -11.09 -19.49 0.95
N VAL A 51 -12.41 -19.63 1.04
CA VAL A 51 -13.36 -18.65 0.47
C VAL A 51 -13.90 -17.80 1.63
N ASP A 52 -13.86 -16.49 1.49
CA ASP A 52 -14.39 -15.58 2.51
C ASP A 52 -15.91 -15.42 2.40
N ARG A 53 -16.49 -14.55 3.22
CA ARG A 53 -17.94 -14.34 3.26
C ARG A 53 -18.51 -13.54 2.09
N TRP A 54 -17.64 -12.89 1.30
CA TRP A 54 -18.00 -12.25 0.03
C TRP A 54 -17.93 -13.21 -1.17
N GLY A 55 -17.47 -14.44 -0.95
CA GLY A 55 -17.22 -15.41 -2.00
C GLY A 55 -15.81 -15.31 -2.60
N THR A 56 -14.98 -14.39 -2.11
CA THR A 56 -13.61 -14.22 -2.63
C THR A 56 -12.73 -15.38 -2.19
N THR A 57 -11.98 -15.95 -3.13
CA THR A 57 -10.93 -16.91 -2.83
C THR A 57 -9.74 -16.19 -2.22
N ILE A 58 -9.34 -16.61 -1.03
CA ILE A 58 -8.24 -16.02 -0.25
C ILE A 58 -7.14 -17.05 -0.09
N SER A 59 -5.96 -16.74 -0.53
CA SER A 59 -4.73 -17.52 -0.28
C SER A 59 -3.93 -16.88 0.85
N PHE A 60 -3.44 -17.69 1.79
CA PHE A 60 -2.52 -17.25 2.83
C PHE A 60 -1.27 -18.12 2.83
N PRO A 61 -0.29 -17.86 1.93
CA PRO A 61 0.96 -18.60 1.87
C PRO A 61 1.73 -18.59 3.20
N GLU A 62 2.56 -19.62 3.44
CA GLU A 62 3.34 -19.75 4.69
C GLU A 62 4.28 -18.56 4.93
N ASP A 63 4.87 -18.02 3.88
CA ASP A 63 5.85 -16.94 3.87
C ASP A 63 5.25 -15.53 3.63
N ALA A 64 3.94 -15.44 3.35
CA ALA A 64 3.29 -14.16 3.09
C ALA A 64 3.04 -13.37 4.39
N PRO A 65 3.16 -12.03 4.37
CA PRO A 65 2.86 -11.18 5.53
C PRO A 65 1.37 -11.19 5.90
N GLY A 66 0.49 -11.44 4.93
CA GLY A 66 -0.97 -11.47 5.11
C GLY A 66 -1.69 -12.33 4.06
N PRO A 67 -2.99 -12.58 4.25
CA PRO A 67 -3.82 -13.24 3.25
C PRO A 67 -4.09 -12.31 2.06
N MET A 68 -4.08 -12.86 0.85
CA MET A 68 -4.28 -12.13 -0.41
C MET A 68 -5.46 -12.72 -1.20
N PRO A 69 -6.25 -11.91 -1.92
CA PRO A 69 -7.26 -12.43 -2.82
C PRO A 69 -6.62 -13.14 -4.00
N VAL A 70 -7.29 -14.19 -4.49
CA VAL A 70 -6.95 -14.88 -5.73
C VAL A 70 -8.13 -14.67 -6.68
N THR A 71 -7.93 -13.87 -7.70
CA THR A 71 -8.99 -13.46 -8.64
C THR A 71 -8.72 -13.89 -10.07
N GLU A 72 -7.57 -14.53 -10.32
CA GLU A 72 -7.14 -15.08 -11.60
C GLU A 72 -7.86 -16.40 -11.91
N ASP A 73 -7.74 -16.87 -13.14
CA ASP A 73 -8.24 -18.17 -13.60
C ASP A 73 -9.76 -18.36 -13.39
N GLY A 74 -10.54 -17.27 -13.50
CA GLY A 74 -11.99 -17.32 -13.34
C GLY A 74 -12.46 -17.38 -11.88
N LEU A 75 -11.59 -17.09 -10.91
CA LEU A 75 -11.92 -17.08 -9.48
C LEU A 75 -12.46 -15.73 -8.98
N ALA A 76 -12.46 -14.68 -9.81
CA ALA A 76 -13.08 -13.41 -9.46
C ALA A 76 -14.59 -13.57 -9.25
N VAL A 77 -15.12 -13.02 -8.17
CA VAL A 77 -16.57 -13.02 -7.86
C VAL A 77 -17.35 -12.22 -8.90
N CYS A 78 -16.76 -11.13 -9.35
CA CYS A 78 -17.35 -10.19 -10.30
C CYS A 78 -16.31 -9.84 -11.39
N PRO A 79 -16.09 -10.72 -12.38
CA PRO A 79 -15.13 -10.45 -13.46
C PRO A 79 -15.59 -9.34 -14.41
N ASP A 80 -16.89 -9.06 -14.47
CA ASP A 80 -17.52 -8.01 -15.28
C ASP A 80 -18.42 -7.16 -14.37
N VAL A 81 -18.03 -5.91 -14.17
CA VAL A 81 -18.77 -4.98 -13.30
C VAL A 81 -20.18 -4.67 -13.79
N THR A 82 -20.48 -4.85 -15.08
CA THR A 82 -21.84 -4.62 -15.62
C THR A 82 -22.86 -5.59 -15.03
N CYS A 83 -22.40 -6.75 -14.56
CA CYS A 83 -23.22 -7.80 -13.93
C CYS A 83 -23.09 -7.85 -12.40
N TRP A 84 -22.48 -6.86 -11.75
CA TRP A 84 -22.16 -6.92 -10.33
C TRP A 84 -23.36 -7.22 -9.42
N ARG A 85 -24.56 -6.74 -9.78
CA ARG A 85 -25.78 -6.97 -8.97
C ARG A 85 -26.23 -8.42 -8.91
N GLU A 86 -25.80 -9.24 -9.87
CA GLU A 86 -26.11 -10.66 -9.96
C GLU A 86 -25.08 -11.51 -9.20
N THR A 87 -23.86 -11.03 -9.06
CA THR A 87 -22.71 -11.81 -8.54
C THR A 87 -22.25 -11.37 -7.16
N VAL A 88 -22.38 -10.08 -6.83
CA VAL A 88 -21.88 -9.54 -5.57
C VAL A 88 -22.97 -9.51 -4.50
N HIS A 89 -22.74 -10.24 -3.43
CA HIS A 89 -23.65 -10.29 -2.27
C HIS A 89 -22.90 -10.04 -0.98
N ALA A 90 -23.23 -8.94 -0.30
CA ALA A 90 -22.63 -8.61 0.99
C ALA A 90 -23.06 -9.60 2.08
N PRO A 91 -22.15 -9.98 3.00
CA PRO A 91 -22.49 -10.82 4.14
C PRO A 91 -23.53 -10.19 5.06
N ASP A 92 -24.52 -10.96 5.53
CA ASP A 92 -25.50 -10.48 6.48
C ASP A 92 -24.94 -10.51 7.90
N LEU A 93 -24.35 -9.40 8.32
CA LEU A 93 -23.80 -9.24 9.65
C LEU A 93 -24.86 -9.17 10.73
N ALA A 94 -26.05 -8.65 10.44
CA ALA A 94 -27.13 -8.55 11.41
C ALA A 94 -27.65 -9.93 11.81
N ALA A 95 -27.77 -10.84 10.85
CA ALA A 95 -28.19 -12.21 11.11
C ALA A 95 -27.14 -13.07 11.83
N HIS A 96 -25.83 -12.82 11.58
CA HIS A 96 -24.77 -13.71 12.05
C HIS A 96 -23.96 -13.16 13.23
N CYS A 97 -24.07 -11.86 13.53
CA CYS A 97 -23.28 -11.19 14.56
C CYS A 97 -24.16 -10.48 15.60
N ALA A 98 -25.36 -11.00 15.86
CA ALA A 98 -26.27 -10.43 16.86
C ALA A 98 -25.75 -10.60 18.30
N ASP A 99 -25.07 -11.70 18.59
CA ASP A 99 -24.65 -12.11 19.93
C ASP A 99 -23.13 -11.91 20.16
N GLY A 100 -22.73 -12.05 21.43
CA GLY A 100 -21.31 -12.05 21.83
C GLY A 100 -20.69 -10.68 22.09
N TRP A 101 -21.35 -9.59 21.71
CA TRP A 101 -20.80 -8.23 21.85
C TRP A 101 -20.54 -7.80 23.28
N GLU A 102 -21.45 -8.12 24.21
CA GLU A 102 -21.30 -7.75 25.63
C GLU A 102 -20.06 -8.41 26.24
N ALA A 103 -19.89 -9.72 26.03
CA ALA A 103 -18.72 -10.46 26.51
C ALA A 103 -17.43 -9.96 25.88
N CYS A 104 -17.44 -9.73 24.55
CA CYS A 104 -16.29 -9.17 23.83
C CYS A 104 -15.90 -7.78 24.37
N ARG A 105 -16.88 -6.89 24.58
CA ARG A 105 -16.65 -5.54 25.12
C ARG A 105 -16.05 -5.58 26.51
N GLN A 106 -16.59 -6.40 27.41
CA GLN A 106 -16.08 -6.54 28.77
C GLN A 106 -14.63 -7.04 28.76
N GLN A 107 -14.33 -8.06 27.98
CA GLN A 107 -12.99 -8.60 27.80
C GLN A 107 -12.01 -7.58 27.24
N ALA A 108 -12.43 -6.89 26.16
CA ALA A 108 -11.61 -5.89 25.49
C ALA A 108 -11.32 -4.69 26.40
N ARG A 109 -12.33 -4.19 27.15
CA ARG A 109 -12.15 -3.09 28.10
C ARG A 109 -11.25 -3.49 29.27
N ALA A 110 -11.39 -4.70 29.81
CA ALA A 110 -10.51 -5.21 30.87
C ALA A 110 -9.05 -5.31 30.40
N ALA A 111 -8.81 -5.80 29.19
CA ALA A 111 -7.48 -5.89 28.61
C ALA A 111 -6.90 -4.52 28.16
N CYS A 112 -7.77 -3.60 27.74
CA CYS A 112 -7.39 -2.23 27.35
C CYS A 112 -6.85 -1.45 28.56
N GLY A 113 -7.53 -1.54 29.71
CA GLY A 113 -7.24 -0.72 30.88
C GLY A 113 -7.66 0.74 30.69
N GLU A 114 -7.25 1.61 31.63
CA GLU A 114 -7.63 3.03 31.61
C GLU A 114 -6.67 3.93 30.84
N GLU A 115 -5.44 3.48 30.66
CA GLU A 115 -4.35 4.27 30.03
C GLU A 115 -4.28 4.15 28.52
N ARG A 116 -5.12 3.32 27.90
CA ARG A 116 -5.19 3.12 26.45
C ARG A 116 -6.58 3.43 25.90
N LEU A 117 -6.64 3.61 24.60
CA LEU A 117 -7.86 3.74 23.82
C LEU A 117 -8.21 2.37 23.23
N LEU A 118 -9.46 1.95 23.38
CA LEU A 118 -9.96 0.73 22.76
C LEU A 118 -10.23 0.98 21.28
N ALA A 119 -9.51 0.27 20.40
CA ALA A 119 -9.67 0.35 18.97
C ALA A 119 -10.42 -0.87 18.41
N GLY A 120 -11.50 -0.63 17.69
CA GLY A 120 -12.15 -1.63 16.84
C GLY A 120 -11.50 -1.63 15.46
N PHE A 121 -11.14 -2.82 14.96
CA PHE A 121 -10.47 -2.99 13.67
C PHE A 121 -11.46 -3.33 12.57
N MET A 122 -11.33 -2.65 11.42
CA MET A 122 -12.06 -2.95 10.19
C MET A 122 -11.06 -3.15 9.04
N GLY A 123 -10.86 -4.40 8.65
CA GLY A 123 -10.08 -4.74 7.45
C GLY A 123 -10.86 -4.47 6.17
N THR A 124 -10.21 -4.63 5.04
CA THR A 124 -10.70 -4.51 3.66
C THR A 124 -11.55 -3.24 3.43
N GLY A 125 -10.94 -2.20 2.94
CA GLY A 125 -11.59 -0.92 2.65
C GLY A 125 -12.56 -0.97 1.47
N ILE A 126 -12.97 0.19 0.97
CA ILE A 126 -13.90 0.26 -0.18
C ILE A 126 -13.16 -0.11 -1.46
N PHE A 127 -11.96 0.45 -1.68
CA PHE A 127 -11.16 0.16 -2.86
C PHE A 127 -10.66 -1.29 -2.85
N GLU A 128 -10.10 -1.75 -1.73
CA GLU A 128 -9.67 -3.15 -1.59
C GLU A 128 -10.82 -4.13 -1.81
N GLN A 129 -12.03 -3.83 -1.32
CA GLN A 129 -13.17 -4.70 -1.53
C GLN A 129 -13.55 -4.79 -3.01
N CYS A 130 -13.42 -3.70 -3.78
CA CYS A 130 -13.63 -3.75 -5.23
C CYS A 130 -12.64 -4.73 -5.89
N HIS A 131 -11.34 -4.59 -5.62
CA HIS A 131 -10.38 -5.47 -6.27
C HIS A 131 -10.33 -6.90 -5.68
N PHE A 132 -10.83 -7.11 -4.48
CA PHE A 132 -11.05 -8.46 -3.94
C PHE A 132 -12.16 -9.20 -4.69
N LEU A 133 -13.18 -8.46 -5.13
CA LEU A 133 -14.31 -9.01 -5.88
C LEU A 133 -14.03 -9.17 -7.38
N MET A 134 -13.37 -8.17 -7.97
CA MET A 134 -13.21 -8.04 -9.42
C MET A 134 -11.85 -8.47 -9.95
N GLY A 135 -10.82 -8.49 -9.09
CA GLY A 135 -9.42 -8.44 -9.48
C GLY A 135 -8.92 -7.01 -9.62
N PHE A 136 -7.62 -6.83 -9.46
CA PHE A 136 -7.00 -5.50 -9.42
C PHE A 136 -7.11 -4.77 -10.77
N GLU A 137 -6.83 -5.46 -11.86
CA GLU A 137 -6.89 -4.93 -13.22
C GLU A 137 -8.32 -4.53 -13.62
N ASN A 138 -9.29 -5.44 -13.42
CA ASN A 138 -10.70 -5.16 -13.73
C ASN A 138 -11.26 -4.00 -12.90
N THR A 139 -10.79 -3.83 -11.66
CA THR A 139 -11.19 -2.68 -10.85
C THR A 139 -10.68 -1.38 -11.43
N LEU A 140 -9.40 -1.30 -11.79
CA LEU A 140 -8.83 -0.07 -12.35
C LEU A 140 -9.37 0.27 -13.73
N THR A 141 -9.51 -0.71 -14.61
CA THR A 141 -10.09 -0.51 -15.95
C THR A 141 -11.58 -0.15 -15.88
N GLY A 142 -12.31 -0.78 -14.94
CA GLY A 142 -13.73 -0.49 -14.70
C GLY A 142 -13.99 0.97 -14.33
N LEU A 143 -13.10 1.63 -13.60
CA LEU A 143 -13.21 3.07 -13.29
C LEU A 143 -13.25 3.96 -14.54
N TYR A 144 -12.65 3.51 -15.65
CA TYR A 144 -12.64 4.24 -16.93
C TYR A 144 -13.73 3.78 -17.89
N GLU A 145 -13.95 2.47 -17.99
CA GLU A 145 -14.81 1.88 -19.02
C GLU A 145 -16.28 1.81 -18.58
N HIS A 146 -16.52 1.63 -17.27
CA HIS A 146 -17.84 1.44 -16.67
C HIS A 146 -18.04 2.31 -15.44
N PRO A 147 -17.86 3.66 -15.54
CA PRO A 147 -17.84 4.53 -14.38
C PRO A 147 -19.14 4.52 -13.57
N GLN A 148 -20.30 4.36 -14.21
CA GLN A 148 -21.57 4.34 -13.48
C GLN A 148 -21.73 3.06 -12.67
N GLU A 149 -21.41 1.91 -13.24
CA GLU A 149 -21.47 0.60 -12.56
C GLU A 149 -20.47 0.55 -11.40
N MET A 150 -19.28 1.14 -11.58
CA MET A 150 -18.30 1.28 -10.51
C MET A 150 -18.79 2.19 -9.38
N HIS A 151 -19.41 3.32 -9.69
CA HIS A 151 -20.03 4.17 -8.66
C HIS A 151 -21.11 3.40 -7.89
N ASP A 152 -21.96 2.65 -8.58
CA ASP A 152 -23.04 1.88 -7.96
C ASP A 152 -22.48 0.74 -7.06
N LEU A 153 -21.43 0.06 -7.50
CA LEU A 153 -20.76 -0.98 -6.69
C LEU A 153 -20.06 -0.37 -5.47
N ILE A 154 -19.35 0.74 -5.64
CA ILE A 154 -18.69 1.48 -4.54
C ILE A 154 -19.73 1.94 -3.52
N GLU A 155 -20.89 2.45 -3.95
CA GLU A 155 -21.98 2.84 -3.06
C GLU A 155 -22.55 1.63 -2.30
N TYR A 156 -22.74 0.50 -2.96
CA TYR A 156 -23.19 -0.75 -2.32
C TYR A 156 -22.21 -1.23 -1.23
N ILE A 157 -20.90 -1.18 -1.51
CA ILE A 157 -19.86 -1.53 -0.53
C ILE A 157 -19.84 -0.51 0.62
N LEU A 158 -20.00 0.78 0.34
CA LEU A 158 -20.09 1.82 1.36
C LEU A 158 -21.26 1.58 2.32
N GLU A 159 -22.46 1.31 1.81
CA GLU A 159 -23.64 1.03 2.65
C GLU A 159 -23.43 -0.19 3.56
N TYR A 160 -22.82 -1.25 3.03
CA TYR A 160 -22.39 -2.38 3.84
C TYR A 160 -21.40 -1.96 4.93
N ARG A 161 -20.38 -1.16 4.61
CA ARG A 161 -19.39 -0.69 5.59
C ARG A 161 -19.99 0.23 6.64
N LEU A 162 -20.96 1.05 6.27
CA LEU A 162 -21.71 1.88 7.23
C LEU A 162 -22.52 1.01 8.20
N ALA A 163 -23.17 -0.03 7.70
CA ALA A 163 -23.87 -1.00 8.56
C ALA A 163 -22.89 -1.76 9.47
N TYR A 164 -21.74 -2.18 8.95
CA TYR A 164 -20.72 -2.86 9.74
C TYR A 164 -20.14 -1.96 10.83
N VAL A 165 -19.70 -0.73 10.50
CA VAL A 165 -19.12 0.17 11.50
C VAL A 165 -20.15 0.57 12.56
N LYS A 166 -21.44 0.69 12.18
CA LYS A 166 -22.53 0.91 13.13
C LYS A 166 -22.63 -0.25 14.13
N LEU A 167 -22.64 -1.48 13.64
CA LEU A 167 -22.70 -2.68 14.47
C LEU A 167 -21.49 -2.76 15.42
N LEU A 168 -20.30 -2.50 14.91
CA LEU A 168 -19.05 -2.48 15.68
C LEU A 168 -19.07 -1.40 16.78
N ILE A 169 -19.50 -0.18 16.45
CA ILE A 169 -19.59 0.92 17.44
C ILE A 169 -20.65 0.61 18.50
N ASP A 170 -21.83 0.15 18.12
CA ASP A 170 -22.92 -0.15 19.04
C ASP A 170 -22.56 -1.33 19.97
N GLY A 171 -21.91 -2.36 19.44
CA GLY A 171 -21.54 -3.57 20.17
C GLY A 171 -20.29 -3.41 21.04
N LEU A 172 -19.17 -3.02 20.44
CA LEU A 172 -17.88 -2.93 21.14
C LEU A 172 -17.74 -1.64 21.96
N ARG A 173 -18.38 -0.54 21.52
CA ARG A 173 -18.22 0.84 22.07
C ARG A 173 -16.76 1.26 22.14
N PRO A 174 -16.04 1.23 21.01
CA PRO A 174 -14.63 1.58 20.97
C PRO A 174 -14.43 3.10 21.09
N ASP A 175 -13.21 3.51 21.47
CA ASP A 175 -12.77 4.91 21.42
C ASP A 175 -12.27 5.27 20.01
N VAL A 176 -11.79 4.28 19.26
CA VAL A 176 -11.13 4.40 17.96
C VAL A 176 -11.72 3.39 16.98
N ILE A 177 -11.93 3.79 15.74
CA ILE A 177 -12.07 2.88 14.59
C ILE A 177 -10.80 2.93 13.76
N PHE A 178 -10.16 1.78 13.64
CA PHE A 178 -8.97 1.57 12.84
C PHE A 178 -9.37 0.86 11.54
N SER A 179 -9.43 1.59 10.43
CA SER A 179 -9.86 1.10 9.12
C SER A 179 -8.66 0.94 8.20
N HIS A 180 -8.64 -0.14 7.43
CA HIS A 180 -7.58 -0.47 6.49
C HIS A 180 -8.09 -0.34 5.06
N ASP A 181 -7.31 0.33 4.19
CA ASP A 181 -7.50 0.35 2.73
C ASP A 181 -6.27 0.98 2.05
N ASP A 182 -5.56 0.23 1.24
CA ASP A 182 -4.40 0.73 0.51
C ASP A 182 -4.83 1.36 -0.82
N TRP A 183 -4.31 2.56 -1.10
CA TRP A 183 -4.64 3.34 -2.31
C TRP A 183 -3.45 3.55 -3.24
N GLY A 184 -2.33 2.91 -2.95
CA GLY A 184 -1.10 3.04 -3.70
C GLY A 184 -0.07 1.98 -3.38
N THR A 185 1.01 2.00 -4.15
CA THR A 185 2.27 1.31 -3.82
C THR A 185 3.12 2.18 -2.90
N LYS A 186 4.34 1.75 -2.60
CA LYS A 186 5.33 2.56 -1.87
C LYS A 186 5.76 3.83 -2.63
N ASP A 187 5.58 3.88 -3.96
CA ASP A 187 6.12 4.95 -4.81
C ASP A 187 5.02 5.80 -5.49
N ALA A 188 3.80 5.26 -5.64
CA ALA A 188 2.73 5.92 -6.39
C ALA A 188 1.33 5.50 -5.93
N LEU A 189 0.34 6.36 -6.19
CA LEU A 189 -1.07 5.98 -6.10
C LEU A 189 -1.40 4.92 -7.18
N PHE A 190 -2.35 4.02 -6.90
CA PHE A 190 -2.86 3.06 -7.89
C PHE A 190 -3.60 3.75 -9.04
N MET A 191 -4.12 4.95 -8.80
CA MET A 191 -4.87 5.73 -9.78
C MET A 191 -4.50 7.22 -9.67
N LYS A 192 -4.84 8.01 -10.70
CA LYS A 192 -4.63 9.48 -10.66
C LYS A 192 -5.41 10.10 -9.49
N PRO A 193 -4.88 11.15 -8.82
CA PRO A 193 -5.59 11.82 -7.71
C PRO A 193 -7.01 12.25 -8.06
N GLU A 194 -7.23 12.71 -9.30
CA GLU A 194 -8.55 13.14 -9.77
C GLU A 194 -9.53 11.96 -9.83
N MET A 195 -9.06 10.77 -10.23
CA MET A 195 -9.85 9.54 -10.26
C MET A 195 -10.22 9.10 -8.84
N TRP A 196 -9.25 9.11 -7.93
CA TRP A 196 -9.51 8.81 -6.52
C TRP A 196 -10.56 9.79 -5.93
N ARG A 197 -10.44 11.09 -6.24
CA ARG A 197 -11.43 12.10 -5.79
C ARG A 197 -12.81 11.87 -6.38
N ALA A 198 -12.89 11.48 -7.65
CA ALA A 198 -14.16 11.26 -8.33
C ALA A 198 -14.93 10.05 -7.75
N PHE A 199 -14.25 8.95 -7.44
CA PHE A 199 -14.90 7.70 -7.05
C PHE A 199 -14.92 7.46 -5.54
N PHE A 200 -13.87 7.87 -4.80
CA PHE A 200 -13.66 7.43 -3.43
C PHE A 200 -13.77 8.55 -2.38
N LYS A 201 -13.50 9.81 -2.73
CA LYS A 201 -13.48 10.91 -1.74
C LYS A 201 -14.80 11.05 -1.00
N GLU A 202 -15.94 11.09 -1.72
CA GLU A 202 -17.26 11.26 -1.08
C GLU A 202 -17.71 10.02 -0.30
N PRO A 203 -17.58 8.79 -0.81
CA PRO A 203 -17.80 7.58 -0.02
C PRO A 203 -17.02 7.56 1.29
N TYR A 204 -15.72 7.88 1.27
CA TYR A 204 -14.94 7.94 2.50
C TYR A 204 -15.31 9.11 3.40
N ARG A 205 -15.71 10.26 2.87
CA ARG A 205 -16.23 11.37 3.68
C ARG A 205 -17.46 10.94 4.49
N ARG A 206 -18.38 10.20 3.88
CA ARG A 206 -19.56 9.64 4.55
C ARG A 206 -19.14 8.62 5.62
N PHE A 207 -18.23 7.72 5.30
CA PHE A 207 -17.75 6.69 6.22
C PHE A 207 -17.04 7.28 7.44
N TYR A 208 -16.01 8.11 7.26
CA TYR A 208 -15.29 8.73 8.38
C TYR A 208 -16.12 9.79 9.09
N GLY A 209 -16.98 10.50 8.38
CA GLY A 209 -17.96 11.42 8.97
C GLY A 209 -18.91 10.72 9.93
N TYR A 210 -19.38 9.51 9.58
CA TYR A 210 -20.20 8.69 10.46
C TYR A 210 -19.43 8.28 11.72
N ILE A 211 -18.22 7.77 11.59
CA ILE A 211 -17.36 7.37 12.73
C ILE A 211 -17.19 8.55 13.71
N ARG A 212 -16.85 9.73 13.20
CA ARG A 212 -16.67 10.94 14.00
C ARG A 212 -17.97 11.44 14.64
N SER A 213 -19.09 11.34 13.93
CA SER A 213 -20.41 11.71 14.49
C SER A 213 -20.82 10.85 15.69
N ARG A 214 -20.24 9.65 15.78
CA ARG A 214 -20.43 8.71 16.91
C ARG A 214 -19.43 8.94 18.06
N GLY A 215 -18.56 9.95 17.96
CA GLY A 215 -17.55 10.28 18.96
C GLY A 215 -16.32 9.40 18.93
N CYS A 216 -16.14 8.55 17.91
CA CYS A 216 -14.95 7.74 17.74
C CYS A 216 -13.86 8.49 16.97
N ILE A 217 -12.61 8.21 17.30
CA ILE A 217 -11.43 8.68 16.56
C ILE A 217 -11.29 7.81 15.31
N ALA A 218 -11.09 8.45 14.14
CA ALA A 218 -10.90 7.78 12.86
C ALA A 218 -9.41 7.61 12.55
N ILE A 219 -8.92 6.38 12.56
CA ILE A 219 -7.59 6.01 12.08
C ILE A 219 -7.75 5.29 10.74
N HIS A 220 -6.97 5.70 9.73
CA HIS A 220 -6.85 5.03 8.46
C HIS A 220 -5.46 4.41 8.34
N HIS A 221 -5.41 3.13 8.02
CA HIS A 221 -4.17 2.45 7.66
C HIS A 221 -4.04 2.40 6.14
N ALA A 222 -2.88 2.84 5.67
CA ALA A 222 -2.36 2.58 4.34
C ALA A 222 -0.84 2.71 4.38
N ASP A 223 -0.12 1.65 4.02
CA ASP A 223 1.34 1.67 3.90
C ASP A 223 1.76 1.98 2.44
N SER A 224 1.29 3.12 1.96
CA SER A 224 1.33 3.54 0.58
C SER A 224 1.89 4.96 0.41
N TYR A 225 2.27 5.31 -0.83
CA TYR A 225 2.58 6.69 -1.21
C TYR A 225 1.29 7.46 -1.48
N LEU A 226 0.86 8.28 -0.52
CA LEU A 226 -0.40 9.04 -0.58
C LEU A 226 -0.20 10.57 -0.53
N ALA A 227 1.03 11.05 -0.64
CA ALA A 227 1.34 12.47 -0.60
C ALA A 227 0.47 13.36 -1.50
N PRO A 228 0.03 12.92 -2.73
CA PRO A 228 -0.82 13.73 -3.61
C PRO A 228 -2.25 13.95 -3.11
N ILE A 229 -2.76 13.12 -2.18
CA ILE A 229 -4.13 13.18 -1.65
C ILE A 229 -4.18 13.39 -0.13
N VAL A 230 -3.07 13.77 0.51
CA VAL A 230 -2.98 13.85 1.97
C VAL A 230 -3.92 14.91 2.56
N GLU A 231 -4.14 16.04 1.88
CA GLU A 231 -5.11 17.05 2.31
C GLU A 231 -6.54 16.52 2.19
N ASP A 232 -6.84 15.75 1.12
CA ASP A 232 -8.12 15.08 0.97
C ASP A 232 -8.40 14.12 2.13
N MET A 233 -7.36 13.39 2.60
CA MET A 233 -7.48 12.49 3.76
C MET A 233 -7.92 13.25 5.03
N ALA A 234 -7.32 14.41 5.29
CA ALA A 234 -7.74 15.27 6.40
C ALA A 234 -9.18 15.80 6.22
N GLU A 235 -9.54 16.21 4.99
CA GLU A 235 -10.86 16.77 4.66
C GLU A 235 -12.00 15.74 4.79
N ILE A 236 -11.76 14.47 4.48
CA ILE A 236 -12.77 13.41 4.63
C ILE A 236 -12.96 12.95 6.08
N GLY A 237 -12.14 13.46 7.00
CA GLY A 237 -12.31 13.24 8.44
C GLY A 237 -11.38 12.20 9.07
N ILE A 238 -10.37 11.73 8.38
CA ILE A 238 -9.29 10.92 8.96
C ILE A 238 -8.52 11.80 9.95
N GLN A 239 -8.29 11.30 11.16
CA GLN A 239 -7.57 12.02 12.21
C GLN A 239 -6.15 11.50 12.39
N VAL A 240 -5.91 10.22 12.09
CA VAL A 240 -4.59 9.61 12.10
C VAL A 240 -4.41 8.78 10.83
N TRP A 241 -3.34 9.00 10.11
CA TRP A 241 -2.90 8.11 9.04
C TRP A 241 -1.77 7.21 9.59
N GLN A 242 -2.08 5.94 9.80
CA GLN A 242 -1.11 4.93 10.20
C GLN A 242 -0.58 4.21 8.95
N GLY A 243 0.72 3.95 8.92
CA GLY A 243 1.40 3.34 7.79
C GLY A 243 2.15 4.33 6.91
N VAL A 244 2.26 5.62 7.32
CA VAL A 244 2.92 6.61 6.48
C VAL A 244 4.38 6.21 6.20
N LEU A 245 4.66 5.93 4.91
CA LEU A 245 5.97 5.53 4.44
C LEU A 245 6.96 6.71 4.41
N PRO A 246 8.27 6.48 4.61
CA PRO A 246 9.32 7.52 4.47
C PRO A 246 9.30 8.22 3.10
N GLU A 247 8.93 7.50 2.06
CA GLU A 247 8.83 7.97 0.66
C GLU A 247 7.86 9.14 0.49
N ASN A 248 6.93 9.33 1.43
CA ASN A 248 5.98 10.46 1.42
C ASN A 248 6.58 11.81 1.83
N ASP A 249 7.86 11.90 2.17
CA ASP A 249 8.47 13.12 2.75
C ASP A 249 7.67 13.66 3.95
N ILE A 250 7.66 12.87 5.03
CA ILE A 250 6.86 13.15 6.24
C ILE A 250 7.01 14.59 6.74
N PRO A 251 8.24 15.17 6.85
CA PRO A 251 8.39 16.56 7.25
C PRO A 251 7.70 17.56 6.31
N ALA A 252 7.65 17.28 4.99
CA ALA A 252 6.90 18.12 4.06
C ALA A 252 5.39 17.98 4.26
N LEU A 253 4.89 16.75 4.50
CA LEU A 253 3.48 16.52 4.81
C LEU A 253 3.06 17.24 6.10
N GLN A 254 3.87 17.17 7.16
CA GLN A 254 3.58 17.87 8.42
C GLN A 254 3.41 19.38 8.20
N ARG A 255 4.30 19.98 7.40
CA ARG A 255 4.20 21.42 7.03
C ARG A 255 2.92 21.73 6.25
N ARG A 256 2.49 20.87 5.32
CA ARG A 256 1.25 21.04 4.53
C ARG A 256 -0.01 20.85 5.36
N LEU A 257 0.02 19.93 6.28
CA LEU A 257 -1.14 19.53 7.08
C LEU A 257 -1.44 20.49 8.23
N HIS A 258 -0.44 21.22 8.76
CA HIS A 258 -0.61 22.12 9.90
C HIS A 258 -1.38 21.50 11.08
N GLY A 259 -1.06 20.27 11.45
CA GLY A 259 -1.69 19.54 12.55
C GLY A 259 -3.12 19.00 12.28
N ARG A 260 -3.64 19.11 11.06
CA ARG A 260 -4.98 18.60 10.71
C ARG A 260 -5.07 17.08 10.64
N LEU A 261 -3.94 16.38 10.53
CA LEU A 261 -3.82 14.93 10.43
C LEU A 261 -2.55 14.50 11.18
N VAL A 262 -2.68 13.55 12.09
CA VAL A 262 -1.53 12.93 12.75
C VAL A 262 -0.96 11.86 11.83
N LEU A 263 0.35 11.86 11.65
CA LEU A 263 1.06 10.88 10.86
C LEU A 263 1.69 9.83 11.79
N MET A 264 1.38 8.55 11.58
CA MET A 264 1.91 7.44 12.37
C MET A 264 2.65 6.47 11.45
N GLY A 265 3.97 6.35 11.59
CA GLY A 265 4.79 5.52 10.71
C GLY A 265 6.24 5.97 10.66
N GLY A 266 6.77 6.14 9.45
CA GLY A 266 8.11 6.64 9.16
C GLY A 266 9.21 5.58 9.20
N MET A 267 8.91 4.35 9.67
CA MET A 267 9.91 3.28 9.75
C MET A 267 9.52 2.16 8.77
N GLY A 268 10.23 2.09 7.64
CA GLY A 268 9.98 1.12 6.58
C GLY A 268 10.35 -0.31 6.96
N ALA A 269 9.86 -1.27 6.18
CA ALA A 269 10.04 -2.72 6.41
C ALA A 269 11.50 -3.18 6.35
N ALA A 270 12.38 -2.44 5.71
CA ALA A 270 13.78 -2.84 5.51
C ALA A 270 14.56 -3.17 6.80
N ILE A 271 14.15 -2.60 7.94
CA ILE A 271 14.78 -2.86 9.24
C ILE A 271 14.16 -4.05 10.00
N ASP A 272 13.00 -4.55 9.57
CA ASP A 272 12.30 -5.65 10.24
C ASP A 272 12.73 -7.00 9.66
N ARG A 273 13.95 -7.38 9.98
CA ARG A 273 14.56 -8.65 9.58
C ARG A 273 15.18 -9.32 10.79
N ALA A 274 15.23 -10.66 10.75
CA ALA A 274 15.78 -11.45 11.84
C ALA A 274 17.26 -11.16 12.13
N ASP A 275 18.02 -10.70 11.13
CA ASP A 275 19.46 -10.45 11.15
C ASP A 275 19.84 -8.97 11.26
N THR A 276 18.90 -8.03 11.28
CA THR A 276 19.21 -6.60 11.43
C THR A 276 19.78 -6.32 12.82
N SER A 277 20.93 -5.68 12.85
CA SER A 277 21.62 -5.41 14.14
C SER A 277 20.87 -4.35 14.98
N PRO A 278 20.92 -4.47 16.32
CA PRO A 278 20.34 -3.45 17.21
C PRO A 278 20.88 -2.03 16.96
N GLU A 279 22.13 -1.90 16.55
CA GLU A 279 22.78 -0.63 16.23
C GLU A 279 22.17 0.01 14.98
N GLU A 280 21.97 -0.79 13.94
CA GLU A 280 21.30 -0.36 12.70
C GLU A 280 19.87 0.11 12.95
N ILE A 281 19.09 -0.66 13.71
CA ILE A 281 17.71 -0.33 14.03
C ILE A 281 17.65 0.99 14.81
N ARG A 282 18.48 1.14 15.86
CA ARG A 282 18.51 2.37 16.67
C ARG A 282 18.98 3.58 15.87
N ALA A 283 19.99 3.42 15.01
CA ALA A 283 20.47 4.50 14.15
C ALA A 283 19.39 4.94 13.13
N TYR A 284 18.67 4.00 12.55
CA TYR A 284 17.56 4.29 11.65
C TYR A 284 16.41 5.00 12.39
N ALA A 285 15.96 4.44 13.51
CA ALA A 285 14.91 5.03 14.33
C ALA A 285 15.30 6.44 14.82
N GLY A 286 16.54 6.62 15.25
CA GLY A 286 17.07 7.93 15.68
C GLY A 286 17.00 9.00 14.58
N ARG A 287 17.28 8.65 13.32
CA ARG A 287 17.11 9.57 12.19
C ARG A 287 15.65 9.96 12.00
N VAL A 288 14.73 8.99 11.95
CA VAL A 288 13.29 9.25 11.82
C VAL A 288 12.78 10.16 12.93
N LEU A 289 13.20 9.90 14.18
CA LEU A 289 12.84 10.73 15.33
C LEU A 289 13.34 12.16 15.18
N ALA A 290 14.60 12.33 14.80
CA ALA A 290 15.23 13.64 14.63
C ALA A 290 14.56 14.46 13.50
N ASP A 291 14.14 13.81 12.42
CA ASP A 291 13.59 14.47 11.25
C ASP A 291 12.10 14.78 11.39
N CYS A 292 11.32 13.88 12.00
CA CYS A 292 9.85 13.95 11.99
C CYS A 292 9.25 14.48 13.31
N CYS A 293 9.83 14.16 14.47
CA CYS A 293 9.25 14.53 15.77
C CYS A 293 9.23 16.04 16.06
N PRO A 294 10.23 16.86 15.66
CA PRO A 294 10.26 18.28 16.02
C PRO A 294 9.09 19.11 15.50
N GLN A 295 8.38 18.64 14.45
CA GLN A 295 7.24 19.35 13.86
C GLN A 295 5.91 18.99 14.54
N GLY A 296 5.89 18.02 15.46
CA GLY A 296 4.68 17.54 16.13
C GLY A 296 3.75 16.71 15.24
N HIS A 297 2.61 16.31 15.78
CA HIS A 297 1.58 15.51 15.10
C HIS A 297 2.12 14.25 14.40
N PHE A 298 3.09 13.60 15.05
CA PHE A 298 3.77 12.41 14.54
C PHE A 298 3.90 11.35 15.63
N ILE A 299 3.64 10.09 15.28
CA ILE A 299 3.87 8.91 16.11
C ILE A 299 4.85 8.00 15.36
N PRO A 300 6.08 7.86 15.84
CA PRO A 300 7.07 7.00 15.20
C PRO A 300 6.66 5.54 15.33
N SER A 301 6.54 4.84 14.21
CA SER A 301 6.22 3.40 14.20
C SER A 301 6.67 2.72 12.90
N ILE A 302 6.69 1.39 12.92
CA ILE A 302 6.72 0.59 11.70
C ILE A 302 5.46 0.92 10.88
N THR A 303 5.61 0.93 9.56
CA THR A 303 4.55 1.35 8.65
C THR A 303 3.50 0.28 8.36
N TYR A 304 3.86 -1.00 8.49
CA TYR A 304 2.98 -2.14 8.18
C TYR A 304 2.65 -2.96 9.43
N GLY A 305 1.63 -3.81 9.29
CA GLY A 305 1.23 -4.76 10.32
C GLY A 305 0.56 -4.13 11.53
N LEU A 306 0.21 -4.98 12.46
CA LEU A 306 -0.42 -4.66 13.74
C LEU A 306 0.55 -4.95 14.89
N PRO A 307 0.23 -4.57 16.15
CA PRO A 307 1.06 -4.91 17.30
C PRO A 307 1.46 -6.40 17.31
N GLY A 308 2.75 -6.68 17.41
CA GLY A 308 3.30 -8.05 17.37
C GLY A 308 3.59 -8.61 15.99
N ALA A 309 3.39 -7.85 14.91
CA ALA A 309 3.72 -8.28 13.55
C ALA A 309 5.23 -8.25 13.24
N VAL A 310 5.98 -7.41 13.95
CA VAL A 310 7.43 -7.23 13.75
C VAL A 310 8.25 -8.14 14.65
N TYR A 311 9.52 -8.38 14.29
CA TYR A 311 10.42 -9.13 15.15
C TYR A 311 10.57 -8.47 16.54
N PRO A 312 10.53 -9.25 17.64
CA PRO A 312 10.56 -8.67 19.00
C PRO A 312 11.78 -7.80 19.30
N HIS A 313 12.95 -8.12 18.72
CA HIS A 313 14.16 -7.31 18.91
C HIS A 313 14.08 -5.98 18.16
N VAL A 314 13.41 -5.94 16.99
CA VAL A 314 13.17 -4.73 16.20
C VAL A 314 12.24 -3.80 16.98
N ASP A 315 11.10 -4.31 17.45
CA ASP A 315 10.15 -3.55 18.28
C ASP A 315 10.84 -2.99 19.53
N ALA A 316 11.63 -3.80 20.25
CA ALA A 316 12.35 -3.36 21.43
C ALA A 316 13.38 -2.26 21.13
N CYS A 317 14.09 -2.35 20.00
CA CYS A 317 15.08 -1.34 19.60
C CYS A 317 14.43 -0.02 19.19
N ILE A 318 13.32 -0.05 18.46
CA ILE A 318 12.53 1.13 18.09
C ILE A 318 12.00 1.81 19.35
N ASN A 319 11.36 1.07 20.24
CA ASN A 319 10.83 1.63 21.49
C ASN A 319 11.94 2.18 22.39
N GLY A 320 13.10 1.52 22.43
CA GLY A 320 14.27 2.02 23.15
C GLY A 320 14.84 3.32 22.58
N ALA A 321 14.80 3.50 21.25
CA ALA A 321 15.20 4.75 20.61
C ALA A 321 14.22 5.89 20.92
N ILE A 322 12.91 5.61 20.96
CA ILE A 322 11.88 6.58 21.36
C ILE A 322 12.08 7.01 22.82
N ASP A 323 12.39 6.07 23.72
CA ASP A 323 12.66 6.37 25.13
C ASP A 323 13.91 7.24 25.31
N ALA A 324 14.96 6.95 24.55
CA ALA A 324 16.18 7.77 24.55
C ALA A 324 15.91 9.20 24.05
N TYR A 325 15.16 9.34 22.97
CA TYR A 325 14.71 10.63 22.44
C TYR A 325 13.92 11.43 23.49
N ASN A 326 12.96 10.78 24.16
CA ASN A 326 12.18 11.41 25.23
C ASN A 326 13.07 11.85 26.43
N ALA A 327 14.07 11.05 26.79
CA ALA A 327 15.02 11.41 27.85
C ALA A 327 15.84 12.66 27.50
N GLU A 328 16.27 12.80 26.25
CA GLU A 328 16.99 13.98 25.76
C GLU A 328 16.14 15.24 25.74
N LEU A 329 14.82 15.14 25.51
CA LEU A 329 13.91 16.29 25.58
C LEU A 329 13.82 16.92 26.99
N HIS A 330 14.06 16.13 28.02
CA HIS A 330 14.02 16.57 29.42
C HIS A 330 15.38 17.02 29.99
N VAL A 331 16.46 16.91 29.23
CA VAL A 331 17.77 17.48 29.59
C VAL A 331 17.74 18.98 29.27
N PRO A 332 18.08 19.90 30.23
CA PRO A 332 18.18 21.31 29.91
C PRO A 332 19.19 21.52 28.79
N ARG A 333 18.72 22.04 27.66
CA ARG A 333 19.58 22.37 26.51
C ARG A 333 20.44 23.56 26.91
N PHE A 334 21.71 23.32 27.14
CA PHE A 334 22.72 24.38 27.03
C PHE A 334 22.81 24.70 25.53
N ASP A 335 22.75 26.01 25.21
CA ASP A 335 22.78 26.50 23.82
C ASP A 335 23.88 25.83 22.98
N VAL A 336 23.49 24.82 22.22
CA VAL A 336 24.31 24.28 21.14
C VAL A 336 23.83 24.99 19.87
N PRO A 337 24.70 25.69 19.12
CA PRO A 337 24.32 26.35 17.91
C PRO A 337 23.70 25.31 16.93
N PRO A 338 22.64 25.66 16.19
CA PRO A 338 21.99 24.73 15.28
C PRO A 338 23.01 24.22 14.25
N VAL A 339 23.16 22.91 14.20
CA VAL A 339 23.91 22.25 13.12
C VAL A 339 23.18 22.59 11.81
N PRO A 340 23.89 23.11 10.77
CA PRO A 340 23.26 23.44 9.52
C PRO A 340 22.54 22.20 8.95
N ARG A 341 21.24 22.30 8.74
CA ARG A 341 20.43 21.24 8.11
C ARG A 341 21.02 20.95 6.73
N ARG A 342 21.59 19.77 6.52
CA ARG A 342 21.67 19.21 5.18
C ARG A 342 20.24 18.91 4.74
N VAL A 343 19.68 19.78 3.94
CA VAL A 343 18.52 19.45 3.12
C VAL A 343 18.97 18.30 2.24
N LEU A 344 18.43 17.12 2.45
CA LEU A 344 18.56 16.04 1.48
C LEU A 344 17.85 16.55 0.23
N ALA A 345 18.63 17.10 -0.69
CA ALA A 345 18.14 17.48 -2.00
C ALA A 345 17.61 16.20 -2.64
N ARG A 346 16.34 16.23 -3.02
CA ARG A 346 15.75 15.24 -3.91
C ARG A 346 16.70 15.10 -5.11
N PRO A 347 17.17 13.89 -5.48
CA PRO A 347 17.94 13.76 -6.72
C PRO A 347 17.08 14.29 -7.84
N ALA A 348 17.58 15.28 -8.57
CA ALA A 348 16.98 15.68 -9.83
C ALA A 348 16.88 14.43 -10.72
N ALA A 349 15.72 14.24 -11.35
CA ALA A 349 15.55 13.17 -12.33
C ALA A 349 16.74 13.22 -13.31
N GLY A 350 17.64 12.22 -13.24
CA GLY A 350 18.82 12.17 -14.12
C GLY A 350 20.19 11.93 -13.48
N ALA A 351 20.32 11.81 -12.15
CA ALA A 351 21.60 11.46 -11.53
C ALA A 351 21.66 9.96 -11.24
N ALA A 352 22.63 9.28 -11.87
CA ALA A 352 22.91 7.87 -11.67
C ALA A 352 23.09 7.54 -10.18
N ALA A 353 22.33 6.55 -9.68
CA ALA A 353 22.54 5.99 -8.37
C ALA A 353 23.89 5.27 -8.33
N GLU A 354 24.82 5.77 -7.52
CA GLU A 354 26.01 5.01 -7.14
C GLU A 354 25.56 3.77 -6.36
N LYS A 355 26.13 2.65 -6.76
CA LYS A 355 25.93 1.33 -6.16
C LYS A 355 26.15 1.39 -4.66
N THR A 356 25.11 1.19 -3.85
CA THR A 356 25.27 0.72 -2.49
C THR A 356 25.25 -0.81 -2.52
N ALA A 357 26.25 -1.39 -1.89
CA ALA A 357 26.54 -2.80 -1.88
C ALA A 357 25.44 -3.64 -1.22
N ASP A 358 25.06 -4.68 -1.95
CA ASP A 358 24.75 -6.05 -1.55
C ASP A 358 24.29 -6.30 -0.11
N THR A 359 22.98 -6.53 0.08
CA THR A 359 22.46 -7.35 1.17
C THR A 359 21.51 -8.38 0.58
N GLY A 360 21.94 -9.64 0.62
CA GLY A 360 21.32 -10.78 -0.04
C GLY A 360 19.95 -11.16 0.50
N GLU A 361 18.99 -10.87 -0.29
CA GLU A 361 17.91 -11.63 -0.86
C GLU A 361 17.53 -10.84 -2.11
N GLY A 362 18.23 -11.17 -3.19
CA GLY A 362 18.46 -10.30 -4.32
C GLY A 362 17.18 -10.05 -5.10
N VAL A 363 16.97 -8.80 -5.50
CA VAL A 363 16.25 -8.40 -6.70
C VAL A 363 16.41 -9.51 -7.74
N LEU A 364 15.28 -10.07 -8.20
CA LEU A 364 15.30 -11.19 -9.17
C LEU A 364 16.05 -10.80 -10.44
N GLY A 365 16.05 -9.51 -10.77
CA GLY A 365 16.72 -8.91 -11.92
C GLY A 365 16.10 -7.57 -12.23
N ARG A 366 16.46 -7.00 -13.37
CA ARG A 366 15.96 -5.68 -13.82
C ARG A 366 15.24 -5.80 -15.14
N ALA A 367 14.13 -5.07 -15.28
CA ALA A 367 13.35 -4.91 -16.51
C ALA A 367 13.23 -3.44 -16.87
N CYS A 368 13.17 -3.09 -18.15
CA CYS A 368 12.65 -1.81 -18.59
C CYS A 368 11.29 -2.00 -19.25
N ILE A 369 10.37 -1.05 -19.00
CA ILE A 369 9.00 -1.09 -19.53
C ILE A 369 8.60 0.24 -20.12
N GLY A 370 7.84 0.24 -21.20
CA GLY A 370 7.33 1.45 -21.84
C GLY A 370 6.18 1.16 -22.79
N THR A 371 5.38 2.20 -23.08
CA THR A 371 4.43 2.16 -24.19
C THR A 371 5.12 2.65 -25.44
N VAL A 372 5.01 1.90 -26.52
CA VAL A 372 5.74 2.14 -27.76
C VAL A 372 5.42 3.49 -28.41
N ARG A 373 6.30 3.96 -29.30
CA ARG A 373 6.16 5.23 -30.02
C ARG A 373 4.81 5.38 -30.70
N GLY A 374 4.22 6.58 -30.56
CA GLY A 374 2.92 6.93 -31.12
C GLY A 374 1.74 6.47 -30.28
N ASP A 375 1.99 5.81 -29.16
CA ASP A 375 0.96 5.35 -28.23
C ASP A 375 1.12 6.03 -26.87
N MET A 376 0.03 6.60 -26.37
CA MET A 376 0.01 7.40 -25.12
C MET A 376 -0.69 6.66 -23.97
N HIS A 377 -1.12 5.42 -24.17
CA HIS A 377 -1.83 4.64 -23.15
C HIS A 377 -0.85 4.10 -22.11
N ASP A 378 -1.06 4.40 -20.85
CA ASP A 378 -0.14 4.09 -19.74
C ASP A 378 -0.71 3.12 -18.69
N ILE A 379 -2.03 2.89 -18.67
CA ILE A 379 -2.70 2.13 -17.61
C ILE A 379 -2.20 0.69 -17.56
N GLY A 380 -2.29 -0.05 -18.67
CA GLY A 380 -1.85 -1.44 -18.74
C GLY A 380 -0.35 -1.58 -18.45
N LYS A 381 0.47 -0.69 -19.01
CA LYS A 381 1.91 -0.63 -18.75
C LYS A 381 2.22 -0.41 -17.26
N ASN A 382 1.54 0.54 -16.63
CA ASN A 382 1.75 0.86 -15.20
C ASN A 382 1.34 -0.31 -14.32
N LEU A 383 0.29 -1.02 -14.69
CA LEU A 383 -0.16 -2.21 -13.99
C LEU A 383 0.87 -3.34 -14.06
N VAL A 384 1.41 -3.62 -15.26
CA VAL A 384 2.52 -4.60 -15.44
C VAL A 384 3.73 -4.21 -14.60
N LYS A 385 4.11 -2.93 -14.58
CA LYS A 385 5.19 -2.42 -13.74
C LYS A 385 4.96 -2.75 -12.27
N ILE A 386 3.80 -2.38 -11.72
CA ILE A 386 3.44 -2.63 -10.32
C ILE A 386 3.51 -4.12 -9.96
N MET A 387 2.99 -4.97 -10.84
CA MET A 387 2.99 -6.42 -10.62
C MET A 387 4.40 -7.02 -10.69
N MET A 388 5.26 -6.54 -11.60
CA MET A 388 6.66 -6.94 -11.69
C MET A 388 7.45 -6.50 -10.44
N GLU A 389 7.27 -5.26 -9.98
CA GLU A 389 7.90 -4.74 -8.76
C GLU A 389 7.46 -5.53 -7.53
N GLY A 390 6.16 -5.85 -7.42
CA GLY A 390 5.61 -6.73 -6.38
C GLY A 390 6.17 -8.15 -6.40
N SER A 391 6.71 -8.59 -7.54
CA SER A 391 7.37 -9.90 -7.71
C SER A 391 8.88 -9.86 -7.46
N GLY A 392 9.43 -8.75 -6.96
CA GLY A 392 10.84 -8.57 -6.65
C GLY A 392 11.73 -8.25 -7.86
N ILE A 393 11.16 -7.67 -8.93
CA ILE A 393 11.90 -7.22 -10.12
C ILE A 393 12.08 -5.68 -10.04
N GLU A 394 13.28 -5.19 -10.24
CA GLU A 394 13.52 -3.76 -10.36
C GLU A 394 13.08 -3.28 -11.76
N VAL A 395 12.12 -2.34 -11.83
CA VAL A 395 11.54 -1.91 -13.10
C VAL A 395 11.92 -0.47 -13.42
N VAL A 396 12.56 -0.28 -14.58
CA VAL A 396 12.88 1.03 -15.15
C VAL A 396 11.73 1.45 -16.06
N ASP A 397 10.93 2.40 -15.62
CA ASP A 397 9.78 2.92 -16.38
C ASP A 397 10.22 3.98 -17.39
N LEU A 398 10.02 3.71 -18.67
CA LEU A 398 10.35 4.62 -19.78
C LEU A 398 9.21 5.59 -20.11
N GLY A 399 8.01 5.39 -19.53
CA GLY A 399 6.83 6.19 -19.83
C GLY A 399 6.10 5.76 -21.09
N VAL A 400 5.54 6.73 -21.80
CA VAL A 400 4.75 6.54 -23.03
C VAL A 400 5.48 7.16 -24.23
N ASP A 401 5.03 6.85 -25.45
CA ASP A 401 5.64 7.34 -26.71
C ASP A 401 7.15 7.01 -26.79
N VAL A 402 7.52 5.82 -26.34
CA VAL A 402 8.92 5.40 -26.21
C VAL A 402 9.44 4.85 -27.54
N SER A 403 10.54 5.39 -28.00
CA SER A 403 11.17 4.90 -29.23
C SER A 403 11.90 3.56 -29.05
N PRO A 404 12.04 2.74 -30.11
CA PRO A 404 12.83 1.53 -30.08
C PRO A 404 14.25 1.73 -29.55
N GLU A 405 14.88 2.87 -29.90
CA GLU A 405 16.22 3.22 -29.45
C GLU A 405 16.27 3.41 -27.93
N GLN A 406 15.26 4.06 -27.34
CA GLN A 406 15.18 4.27 -25.90
C GLN A 406 15.04 2.95 -25.12
N PHE A 407 14.24 1.99 -25.63
CA PHE A 407 14.15 0.65 -25.03
C PHE A 407 15.50 -0.06 -25.00
N VAL A 408 16.14 -0.16 -26.17
CA VAL A 408 17.38 -0.91 -26.33
C VAL A 408 18.56 -0.24 -25.60
N GLU A 409 18.67 1.11 -25.68
CA GLU A 409 19.73 1.84 -24.97
C GLU A 409 19.54 1.79 -23.44
N THR A 410 18.30 1.81 -22.95
CA THR A 410 18.05 1.65 -21.52
C THR A 410 18.38 0.24 -21.05
N ALA A 411 18.01 -0.77 -21.80
CA ALA A 411 18.35 -2.15 -21.45
C ALA A 411 19.86 -2.35 -21.36
N LEU A 412 20.62 -1.79 -22.29
CA LEU A 412 22.09 -1.81 -22.26
C LEU A 412 22.68 -1.04 -21.07
N ARG A 413 22.22 0.20 -20.87
CA ARG A 413 22.79 1.11 -19.86
C ARG A 413 22.46 0.68 -18.44
N GLN A 414 21.27 0.12 -18.22
CA GLN A 414 20.75 -0.27 -16.90
C GLN A 414 20.90 -1.76 -16.63
N ASP A 415 21.51 -2.51 -17.57
CA ASP A 415 21.69 -3.96 -17.49
C ASP A 415 20.36 -4.71 -17.21
N CYS A 416 19.33 -4.38 -18.04
CA CYS A 416 18.03 -5.04 -17.91
C CYS A 416 18.06 -6.39 -18.64
N GLY A 417 17.61 -7.46 -17.97
CA GLY A 417 17.39 -8.76 -18.59
C GLY A 417 16.06 -8.85 -19.35
N ILE A 418 15.14 -7.89 -19.13
CA ILE A 418 13.82 -7.84 -19.77
C ILE A 418 13.56 -6.47 -20.39
N ILE A 419 13.03 -6.46 -21.62
CA ILE A 419 12.41 -5.32 -22.29
C ILE A 419 10.91 -5.62 -22.42
N ALA A 420 10.06 -4.83 -21.77
CA ALA A 420 8.60 -5.00 -21.82
C ALA A 420 7.96 -3.85 -22.62
N CYS A 421 7.31 -4.21 -23.72
CA CYS A 421 6.66 -3.28 -24.65
C CYS A 421 5.14 -3.38 -24.53
N SER A 422 4.46 -2.23 -24.32
CA SER A 422 3.01 -2.12 -24.29
C SER A 422 2.48 -1.35 -25.52
N SER A 423 1.36 -1.79 -26.08
CA SER A 423 0.65 -1.08 -27.16
C SER A 423 -0.85 -1.33 -27.07
N LEU A 424 -1.66 -0.27 -27.16
CA LEU A 424 -3.12 -0.36 -27.19
C LEU A 424 -3.69 -0.11 -28.60
N LEU A 425 -2.91 0.49 -29.52
CA LEU A 425 -3.34 0.80 -30.86
C LEU A 425 -2.75 -0.19 -31.88
N THR A 426 -3.59 -0.71 -32.77
CA THR A 426 -3.12 -1.58 -33.88
C THR A 426 -2.11 -0.90 -34.79
N THR A 427 -2.17 0.44 -34.90
CA THR A 427 -1.28 1.26 -35.71
C THR A 427 0.13 1.35 -35.13
N THR A 428 0.30 1.13 -33.84
CA THR A 428 1.59 1.23 -33.14
C THR A 428 2.28 -0.12 -32.87
N MET A 429 1.60 -1.24 -33.15
CA MET A 429 2.18 -2.59 -33.01
C MET A 429 3.49 -2.77 -33.77
N SER A 430 3.65 -2.11 -34.93
CA SER A 430 4.87 -2.18 -35.74
C SER A 430 6.12 -1.66 -35.00
N GLU A 431 5.97 -0.80 -34.01
CA GLU A 431 7.10 -0.31 -33.21
C GLU A 431 7.68 -1.41 -32.31
N MET A 432 6.88 -2.38 -31.83
CA MET A 432 7.39 -3.56 -31.12
C MET A 432 8.31 -4.41 -32.00
N ARG A 433 7.97 -4.61 -33.28
CA ARG A 433 8.83 -5.28 -34.25
C ARG A 433 10.16 -4.55 -34.40
N ARG A 434 10.14 -3.21 -34.40
CA ARG A 434 11.36 -2.40 -34.47
C ARG A 434 12.24 -2.54 -33.23
N VAL A 435 11.66 -2.69 -32.05
CA VAL A 435 12.42 -2.96 -30.82
C VAL A 435 13.15 -4.30 -30.95
N VAL A 436 12.49 -5.37 -31.43
CA VAL A 436 13.12 -6.67 -31.64
C VAL A 436 14.25 -6.57 -32.66
N ALA A 437 14.00 -5.98 -33.84
CA ALA A 437 15.01 -5.82 -34.88
C ALA A 437 16.21 -5.01 -34.40
N LEU A 438 15.99 -3.93 -33.63
CA LEU A 438 17.08 -3.11 -33.10
C LEU A 438 17.89 -3.85 -32.03
N ALA A 439 17.24 -4.68 -31.20
CA ALA A 439 17.92 -5.53 -30.23
C ALA A 439 18.87 -6.55 -30.91
N GLU A 440 18.46 -7.09 -32.07
CA GLU A 440 19.30 -7.93 -32.92
C GLU A 440 20.47 -7.16 -33.51
N GLU A 441 20.20 -5.99 -34.13
CA GLU A 441 21.22 -5.12 -34.72
C GLU A 441 22.30 -4.68 -33.73
N ARG A 442 21.88 -4.41 -32.48
CA ARG A 442 22.78 -4.01 -31.37
C ARG A 442 23.44 -5.17 -30.65
N GLY A 443 23.15 -6.41 -31.05
CA GLY A 443 23.77 -7.64 -30.52
C GLY A 443 23.40 -7.94 -29.06
N ILE A 444 22.23 -7.50 -28.61
CA ILE A 444 21.75 -7.78 -27.25
C ILE A 444 20.59 -8.79 -27.21
N ARG A 445 20.13 -9.26 -28.36
CA ARG A 445 18.95 -10.13 -28.47
C ARG A 445 19.05 -11.39 -27.61
N ASP A 446 20.23 -11.98 -27.49
CA ASP A 446 20.49 -13.16 -26.67
C ASP A 446 20.64 -12.86 -25.17
N ARG A 447 20.75 -11.59 -24.79
CA ARG A 447 20.94 -11.13 -23.41
C ARG A 447 19.66 -10.59 -22.78
N VAL A 448 18.62 -10.36 -23.56
CA VAL A 448 17.35 -9.80 -23.08
C VAL A 448 16.17 -10.64 -23.52
N LYS A 449 15.15 -10.72 -22.68
CA LYS A 449 13.83 -11.25 -23.02
C LYS A 449 12.90 -10.11 -23.39
N ILE A 450 12.31 -10.19 -24.57
CA ILE A 450 11.38 -9.16 -25.08
C ILE A 450 9.95 -9.64 -24.83
N PHE A 451 9.26 -8.91 -23.97
CA PHE A 451 7.85 -9.11 -23.61
C PHE A 451 6.99 -8.15 -24.39
N VAL A 452 5.86 -8.63 -24.88
CA VAL A 452 4.87 -7.79 -25.60
C VAL A 452 3.49 -8.03 -25.03
N GLY A 453 2.72 -6.94 -24.87
CA GLY A 453 1.35 -7.00 -24.33
C GLY A 453 0.54 -5.77 -24.69
N GLY A 454 -0.77 -5.86 -24.46
CA GLY A 454 -1.75 -4.84 -24.77
C GLY A 454 -2.91 -5.40 -25.61
N ALA A 455 -4.07 -4.75 -25.60
CA ALA A 455 -5.32 -5.29 -26.14
C ALA A 455 -5.27 -5.82 -27.59
N PRO A 456 -4.53 -5.20 -28.55
CA PRO A 456 -4.46 -5.73 -29.91
C PRO A 456 -3.37 -6.81 -30.09
N ILE A 457 -2.59 -7.10 -29.07
CA ILE A 457 -1.47 -8.04 -29.15
C ILE A 457 -1.95 -9.47 -28.98
N SER A 458 -1.36 -10.40 -29.71
CA SER A 458 -1.66 -11.84 -29.64
C SER A 458 -0.39 -12.66 -29.65
N GLN A 459 -0.50 -13.95 -29.25
CA GLN A 459 0.61 -14.90 -29.35
C GLN A 459 1.13 -14.99 -30.78
N SER A 460 0.22 -15.03 -31.77
CA SER A 460 0.62 -15.07 -33.20
C SER A 460 1.45 -13.87 -33.61
N PHE A 461 1.15 -12.68 -33.12
CA PHE A 461 1.93 -11.49 -33.38
C PHE A 461 3.29 -11.52 -32.67
N CYS A 462 3.33 -12.00 -31.42
CA CYS A 462 4.57 -12.21 -30.67
C CYS A 462 5.53 -13.11 -31.43
N ASP A 463 5.01 -14.27 -31.91
CA ASP A 463 5.79 -15.24 -32.69
C ASP A 463 6.27 -14.66 -34.03
N GLU A 464 5.40 -13.90 -34.73
CA GLU A 464 5.71 -13.27 -36.02
C GLU A 464 6.85 -12.26 -35.93
N ILE A 465 6.89 -11.46 -34.84
CA ILE A 465 7.93 -10.43 -34.68
C ILE A 465 9.20 -10.96 -34.02
N GLY A 466 9.22 -12.23 -33.54
CA GLY A 466 10.35 -12.83 -32.86
C GLY A 466 10.54 -12.33 -31.42
N ALA A 467 9.47 -11.85 -30.75
CA ALA A 467 9.51 -11.57 -29.32
C ALA A 467 9.47 -12.89 -28.50
N ASP A 468 9.86 -12.84 -27.22
CA ASP A 468 9.98 -14.05 -26.40
C ASP A 468 8.69 -14.44 -25.68
N VAL A 469 7.92 -13.43 -25.25
CA VAL A 469 6.78 -13.67 -24.38
C VAL A 469 5.64 -12.70 -24.73
N TYR A 470 4.47 -13.28 -24.94
CA TYR A 470 3.19 -12.56 -24.90
C TYR A 470 2.44 -12.92 -23.63
N THR A 471 1.75 -11.97 -23.04
CA THR A 471 0.90 -12.18 -21.89
C THR A 471 -0.42 -11.42 -22.04
N GLU A 472 -1.50 -12.07 -21.64
CA GLU A 472 -2.85 -11.52 -21.75
C GLU A 472 -3.13 -10.47 -20.66
N ASP A 473 -2.48 -10.60 -19.51
CA ASP A 473 -2.71 -9.75 -18.35
C ASP A 473 -1.39 -9.40 -17.60
N ALA A 474 -1.48 -8.44 -16.69
CA ALA A 474 -0.33 -7.94 -15.94
C ALA A 474 0.24 -8.96 -14.94
N ALA A 475 -0.61 -9.80 -14.35
CA ALA A 475 -0.17 -10.82 -13.41
C ALA A 475 0.60 -11.94 -14.14
N ALA A 476 0.12 -12.35 -15.32
CA ALA A 476 0.84 -13.29 -16.19
C ALA A 476 2.19 -12.72 -16.62
N ALA A 477 2.25 -11.42 -16.95
CA ALA A 477 3.50 -10.74 -17.29
C ALA A 477 4.52 -10.79 -16.15
N ALA A 478 4.11 -10.48 -14.92
CA ALA A 478 4.97 -10.51 -13.75
C ALA A 478 5.46 -11.93 -13.42
N ARG A 479 4.59 -12.95 -13.51
CA ARG A 479 4.99 -14.36 -13.30
C ARG A 479 6.00 -14.82 -14.35
N ALA A 480 5.75 -14.53 -15.62
CA ALA A 480 6.64 -14.87 -16.70
C ALA A 480 8.01 -14.18 -16.58
N ALA A 481 8.02 -12.90 -16.21
CA ALA A 481 9.22 -12.11 -15.97
C ALA A 481 10.06 -12.69 -14.81
N ALA A 482 9.43 -13.00 -13.68
CA ALA A 482 10.10 -13.62 -12.55
C ALA A 482 10.68 -15.01 -12.90
N ALA A 483 9.96 -15.80 -13.71
CA ALA A 483 10.45 -17.08 -14.19
C ALA A 483 11.67 -16.95 -15.12
N ALA A 484 11.63 -16.00 -16.06
CA ALA A 484 12.72 -15.72 -16.99
C ALA A 484 14.00 -15.31 -16.26
N LEU A 485 13.91 -14.36 -15.31
CA LEU A 485 15.07 -13.87 -14.55
C LEU A 485 15.66 -14.93 -13.60
N ARG A 486 14.84 -15.84 -13.06
CA ARG A 486 15.33 -16.99 -12.27
C ARG A 486 16.05 -18.03 -13.12
N ALA A 487 15.65 -18.20 -14.38
CA ALA A 487 16.30 -19.14 -15.30
C ALA A 487 17.71 -18.69 -15.71
N GLU A 488 17.94 -17.38 -15.83
CA GLU A 488 19.24 -16.80 -16.16
C GLU A 488 20.27 -16.88 -15.02
N LYS A 489 19.82 -17.04 -13.77
CA LYS A 489 20.68 -17.18 -12.59
C LYS A 489 21.15 -18.62 -12.33
N ARG A 490 20.66 -19.60 -13.10
CA ARG A 490 21.06 -21.01 -13.00
C ARG A 490 22.12 -21.37 -14.06
#